data_2140ccf8d15777c1f40c128ddf8dffb8
#
_entry.id   2140ccf8d15777c1f40c128ddf8dffb8
#
_cell.length_a   1.000
_cell.length_b   1.000
_cell.length_c   1.000
_cell.angle_alpha   90.00
_cell.angle_beta   90.00
_cell.angle_gamma   90.00
#
_symmetry.space_group_name_H-M   'P 1'
#
loop_
_entity.id
_entity.type
_entity.pdbx_description
1 polymer ?
#
loop_
_entity_poly.entity_id
_entity_poly.type
_entity_poly.pdbx_seq_one_letter_code
_entity_poly.pdbx_strand_id
1 'polypeptide(L)'
;MAKRKTPGLNTQSTADIAFLLLCYFLMVSTMDQQSGLQRRLPPIPDAKQAQDQKVNRRNIVIVRINSADKLFAGNEAMDIAYLKDKMKEFLANPNNDPNLPEKEEKEIEGKTYMVSKGVISLQNDRGTSYQAYLAVQNELVKAVNELRDEFSMREYGMKFARLSEAQQDIVKKAVPQNISEAEPKDTGKK
;
A
#
# COMPACT_ATOMS: atom_id res chain seq x y z
N MET A 1 -61.34 -21.04 47.64
CA MET A 1 -60.56 -20.12 46.79
C MET A 1 -59.78 -20.95 45.77
N ALA A 2 -60.14 -20.90 44.49
CA ALA A 2 -59.48 -21.66 43.42
C ALA A 2 -58.16 -20.95 43.03
N LYS A 3 -57.00 -21.59 43.21
CA LYS A 3 -55.71 -21.10 42.72
C LYS A 3 -55.72 -21.13 41.18
N ARG A 4 -55.71 -19.94 40.57
CA ARG A 4 -55.47 -19.79 39.15
C ARG A 4 -54.06 -20.28 38.81
N LYS A 5 -53.92 -21.36 38.02
CA LYS A 5 -52.67 -21.79 37.45
C LYS A 5 -52.22 -20.77 36.41
N THR A 6 -51.08 -20.12 36.61
CA THR A 6 -50.44 -19.31 35.61
C THR A 6 -50.03 -20.20 34.43
N PRO A 7 -50.34 -19.84 33.19
CA PRO A 7 -49.88 -20.60 32.02
C PRO A 7 -48.35 -20.58 32.00
N GLY A 8 -47.73 -21.77 31.92
CA GLY A 8 -46.30 -21.91 31.80
C GLY A 8 -45.82 -21.34 30.46
N LEU A 9 -44.70 -20.63 30.47
CA LEU A 9 -44.02 -20.19 29.25
C LEU A 9 -43.70 -21.41 28.40
N ASN A 10 -44.06 -21.35 27.13
CA ASN A 10 -43.72 -22.38 26.16
C ASN A 10 -42.22 -22.23 25.81
N THR A 11 -41.35 -22.97 26.51
CA THR A 11 -39.89 -22.91 26.36
C THR A 11 -39.45 -23.36 24.95
N GLN A 12 -40.25 -24.17 24.25
CA GLN A 12 -39.94 -24.64 22.92
C GLN A 12 -40.03 -23.50 21.88
N SER A 13 -41.05 -22.64 21.97
CA SER A 13 -41.19 -21.46 21.11
C SER A 13 -40.11 -20.41 21.39
N THR A 14 -39.69 -20.24 22.65
CA THR A 14 -38.61 -19.30 22.99
C THR A 14 -37.25 -19.79 22.51
N ALA A 15 -36.99 -21.07 22.55
CA ALA A 15 -35.75 -21.65 22.00
C ALA A 15 -35.67 -21.50 20.48
N ASP A 16 -36.77 -21.66 19.76
CA ASP A 16 -36.81 -21.47 18.31
C ASP A 16 -36.53 -20.01 17.90
N ILE A 17 -37.16 -19.07 18.62
CA ILE A 17 -36.89 -17.63 18.40
C ILE A 17 -35.43 -17.29 18.69
N ALA A 18 -34.87 -17.82 19.79
CA ALA A 18 -33.46 -17.60 20.13
C ALA A 18 -32.52 -18.18 19.08
N PHE A 19 -32.84 -19.37 18.53
CA PHE A 19 -32.07 -20.00 17.45
C PHE A 19 -32.14 -19.19 16.16
N LEU A 20 -33.31 -18.69 15.76
CA LEU A 20 -33.47 -17.86 14.58
C LEU A 20 -32.74 -16.52 14.73
N LEU A 21 -32.77 -15.90 15.93
CA LEU A 21 -31.97 -14.71 16.21
C LEU A 21 -30.48 -14.97 16.14
N LEU A 22 -30.01 -16.12 16.66
CA LEU A 22 -28.61 -16.50 16.55
C LEU A 22 -28.17 -16.68 15.09
N CYS A 23 -28.96 -17.37 14.27
CA CYS A 23 -28.71 -17.52 12.85
C CYS A 23 -28.72 -16.18 12.11
N TYR A 24 -29.65 -15.28 12.48
CA TYR A 24 -29.72 -13.94 11.92
C TYR A 24 -28.47 -13.12 12.26
N PHE A 25 -28.04 -13.13 13.53
CA PHE A 25 -26.81 -12.45 13.94
C PHE A 25 -25.56 -13.05 13.31
N LEU A 26 -25.48 -14.37 13.14
CA LEU A 26 -24.39 -14.98 12.40
C LEU A 26 -24.36 -14.55 10.92
N MET A 27 -25.51 -14.46 10.27
CA MET A 27 -25.60 -14.03 8.87
C MET A 27 -25.29 -12.55 8.68
N VAL A 28 -25.73 -11.68 9.61
CA VAL A 28 -25.45 -10.24 9.59
C VAL A 28 -24.03 -9.92 10.07
N SER A 29 -23.46 -10.77 10.93
CA SER A 29 -22.09 -10.61 11.49
C SER A 29 -20.98 -11.11 10.55
N THR A 30 -21.30 -11.67 9.38
CA THR A 30 -20.30 -11.83 8.32
C THR A 30 -20.00 -10.45 7.75
N MET A 31 -19.20 -9.68 8.49
CA MET A 31 -18.58 -8.48 7.95
C MET A 31 -17.74 -8.94 6.76
N ASP A 32 -18.10 -8.47 5.56
CA ASP A 32 -17.18 -8.48 4.44
C ASP A 32 -15.85 -7.92 4.93
N GLN A 33 -14.84 -8.77 4.97
CA GLN A 33 -13.47 -8.27 5.15
C GLN A 33 -13.21 -7.43 3.91
N GLN A 34 -13.53 -6.15 4.01
CA GLN A 34 -13.09 -5.18 3.03
C GLN A 34 -11.57 -5.32 2.99
N SER A 35 -11.08 -5.88 1.90
CA SER A 35 -9.66 -5.97 1.59
C SER A 35 -9.16 -4.55 1.34
N GLY A 36 -9.07 -3.77 2.41
CA GLY A 36 -8.43 -2.47 2.38
C GLY A 36 -6.95 -2.65 2.14
N LEU A 37 -6.34 -1.75 1.39
CA LEU A 37 -4.89 -1.67 1.26
C LEU A 37 -4.29 -1.54 2.67
N GLN A 38 -3.73 -2.65 3.18
CA GLN A 38 -2.97 -2.62 4.43
C GLN A 38 -1.67 -1.86 4.18
N ARG A 39 -1.63 -0.61 4.59
CA ARG A 39 -0.44 0.21 4.53
C ARG A 39 0.16 0.32 5.92
N ARG A 40 1.38 -0.17 6.11
CA ARG A 40 2.19 0.19 7.27
C ARG A 40 2.63 1.64 7.09
N LEU A 41 2.11 2.51 7.92
CA LEU A 41 2.69 3.85 8.06
C LEU A 41 4.15 3.70 8.51
N PRO A 42 5.09 4.43 7.89
CA PRO A 42 6.45 4.47 8.39
C PRO A 42 6.44 4.95 9.85
N PRO A 43 7.32 4.42 10.71
CA PRO A 43 7.46 4.92 12.07
C PRO A 43 7.74 6.42 12.01
N ILE A 44 7.13 7.18 12.93
CA ILE A 44 7.36 8.63 13.06
C ILE A 44 8.88 8.80 13.27
N PRO A 45 9.60 9.49 12.38
CA PRO A 45 11.02 9.70 12.55
C PRO A 45 11.24 10.52 13.82
N ASP A 46 12.10 10.04 14.71
CA ASP A 46 12.56 10.82 15.86
C ASP A 46 13.12 12.14 15.37
N ALA A 47 12.72 13.26 16.01
CA ALA A 47 13.04 14.61 15.59
C ALA A 47 14.56 14.89 15.41
N LYS A 48 15.43 14.00 15.91
CA LYS A 48 16.89 14.05 15.74
C LYS A 48 17.39 13.43 14.42
N GLN A 49 16.61 12.54 13.78
CA GLN A 49 17.00 11.93 12.49
C GLN A 49 16.53 12.74 11.27
N ALA A 50 15.63 13.70 11.48
CA ALA A 50 15.14 14.55 10.39
C ALA A 50 16.18 15.61 9.91
N GLN A 51 17.24 15.84 10.63
CA GLN A 51 18.25 16.87 10.29
C GLN A 51 19.37 16.41 9.37
N ASP A 52 19.63 15.11 9.21
CA ASP A 52 20.81 14.61 8.47
C ASP A 52 20.51 13.94 7.11
N GLN A 53 19.26 13.74 6.74
CA GLN A 53 18.93 13.26 5.40
C GLN A 53 18.73 14.42 4.43
N LYS A 54 19.79 15.00 3.92
CA LYS A 54 19.77 15.67 2.61
C LYS A 54 19.40 14.60 1.56
N VAL A 55 18.11 14.33 1.42
CA VAL A 55 17.64 13.44 0.37
C VAL A 55 17.98 14.11 -0.95
N ASN A 56 18.90 13.51 -1.69
CA ASN A 56 19.28 14.02 -2.99
C ASN A 56 18.04 14.11 -3.87
N ARG A 57 17.84 15.24 -4.54
CA ARG A 57 16.64 15.48 -5.39
C ARG A 57 16.43 14.37 -6.43
N ARG A 58 17.49 13.73 -6.88
CA ARG A 58 17.44 12.60 -7.82
C ARG A 58 16.79 11.34 -7.23
N ASN A 59 16.77 11.22 -5.88
CA ASN A 59 16.18 10.06 -5.19
C ASN A 59 14.67 10.20 -4.99
N ILE A 60 14.07 11.35 -5.37
CA ILE A 60 12.63 11.59 -5.19
C ILE A 60 11.99 11.87 -6.54
N VAL A 61 10.97 11.11 -6.87
CA VAL A 61 10.05 11.44 -7.96
C VAL A 61 8.69 11.85 -7.37
N ILE A 62 8.19 13.00 -7.83
CA ILE A 62 6.88 13.49 -7.42
C ILE A 62 5.85 13.02 -8.44
N VAL A 63 4.88 12.24 -8.00
CA VAL A 63 3.71 11.84 -8.78
C VAL A 63 2.54 12.67 -8.30
N ARG A 64 2.02 13.55 -9.17
CA ARG A 64 0.94 14.48 -8.82
C ARG A 64 -0.32 14.18 -9.63
N ILE A 65 -1.46 14.26 -8.94
CA ILE A 65 -2.78 14.18 -9.57
C ILE A 65 -3.48 15.50 -9.31
N ASN A 66 -3.89 16.19 -10.38
CA ASN A 66 -4.59 17.46 -10.24
C ASN A 66 -6.11 17.27 -10.04
N SER A 67 -6.81 18.38 -9.78
CA SER A 67 -8.27 18.40 -9.60
C SER A 67 -9.09 17.99 -10.84
N ALA A 68 -8.46 17.90 -12.02
CA ALA A 68 -9.06 17.39 -13.26
C ALA A 68 -8.63 15.94 -13.54
N ASP A 69 -8.17 15.20 -12.53
CA ASP A 69 -7.70 13.80 -12.59
C ASP A 69 -6.56 13.56 -13.58
N LYS A 70 -5.81 14.61 -13.95
CA LYS A 70 -4.63 14.48 -14.81
C LYS A 70 -3.40 14.12 -13.99
N LEU A 71 -2.67 13.12 -14.46
CA LEU A 71 -1.47 12.61 -13.84
C LEU A 71 -0.22 13.29 -14.36
N PHE A 72 0.69 13.63 -13.44
CA PHE A 72 2.02 14.16 -13.72
C PHE A 72 3.05 13.33 -12.96
N ALA A 73 4.12 12.90 -13.63
CA ALA A 73 5.25 12.25 -12.99
C ALA A 73 6.51 13.10 -13.20
N GLY A 74 7.06 13.63 -12.11
CA GLY A 74 8.03 14.71 -12.18
C GLY A 74 7.39 15.96 -12.73
N ASN A 75 7.90 16.47 -13.87
CA ASN A 75 7.36 17.66 -14.54
C ASN A 75 6.60 17.33 -15.84
N GLU A 76 6.38 16.06 -16.15
CA GLU A 76 5.76 15.61 -17.39
C GLU A 76 4.34 15.11 -17.12
N ALA A 77 3.37 15.56 -17.95
CA ALA A 77 2.05 14.97 -17.97
C ALA A 77 2.13 13.60 -18.65
N MET A 78 1.48 12.59 -18.06
CA MET A 78 1.51 11.23 -18.59
C MET A 78 0.19 10.51 -18.42
N ASP A 79 0.01 9.45 -19.21
CA ASP A 79 -1.10 8.53 -19.03
C ASP A 79 -0.77 7.51 -17.91
N ILE A 80 -1.80 7.11 -17.18
CA ILE A 80 -1.69 6.12 -16.09
C ILE A 80 -1.13 4.78 -16.59
N ALA A 81 -1.38 4.43 -17.85
CA ALA A 81 -0.89 3.19 -18.46
C ALA A 81 0.64 3.08 -18.48
N TYR A 82 1.34 4.21 -18.56
CA TYR A 82 2.81 4.24 -18.57
C TYR A 82 3.44 4.46 -17.20
N LEU A 83 2.62 4.78 -16.20
CA LEU A 83 3.11 5.10 -14.85
C LEU A 83 3.89 3.95 -14.23
N LYS A 84 3.36 2.74 -14.34
CA LYS A 84 3.97 1.53 -13.78
C LYS A 84 5.40 1.33 -14.31
N ASP A 85 5.57 1.37 -15.62
CA ASP A 85 6.86 1.10 -16.26
C ASP A 85 7.88 2.20 -15.94
N LYS A 86 7.46 3.47 -15.95
CA LYS A 86 8.31 4.60 -15.57
C LYS A 86 8.75 4.53 -14.11
N MET A 87 7.87 4.16 -13.20
CA MET A 87 8.22 4.01 -11.77
C MET A 87 9.11 2.80 -11.52
N LYS A 88 8.90 1.73 -12.27
CA LYS A 88 9.77 0.56 -12.23
C LYS A 88 11.19 0.90 -12.68
N GLU A 89 11.35 1.59 -13.80
CA GLU A 89 12.64 2.07 -14.30
C GLU A 89 13.31 3.02 -13.29
N PHE A 90 12.55 3.97 -12.72
CA PHE A 90 13.02 4.88 -11.69
C PHE A 90 13.58 4.13 -10.48
N LEU A 91 12.83 3.19 -9.92
CA LEU A 91 13.24 2.45 -8.73
C LEU A 91 14.40 1.47 -9.03
N ALA A 92 14.37 0.82 -10.19
CA ALA A 92 15.38 -0.17 -10.57
C ALA A 92 16.72 0.46 -10.95
N ASN A 93 16.71 1.65 -11.57
CA ASN A 93 17.88 2.32 -12.17
C ASN A 93 18.87 1.32 -12.78
N PRO A 94 18.49 0.57 -13.83
CA PRO A 94 19.28 -0.56 -14.32
C PRO A 94 20.67 -0.14 -14.83
N ASN A 95 20.77 1.07 -15.37
CA ASN A 95 21.98 1.59 -16.01
C ASN A 95 22.85 2.47 -15.10
N ASN A 96 22.50 2.60 -13.79
CA ASN A 96 23.13 3.53 -12.84
C ASN A 96 23.19 4.98 -13.38
N ASP A 97 22.10 5.44 -13.99
CA ASP A 97 21.98 6.80 -14.49
C ASP A 97 22.12 7.81 -13.34
N PRO A 98 22.97 8.85 -13.46
CA PRO A 98 23.14 9.87 -12.43
C PRO A 98 21.87 10.69 -12.15
N ASN A 99 20.89 10.69 -13.05
CA ASN A 99 19.60 11.36 -12.88
C ASN A 99 18.56 10.50 -12.14
N LEU A 100 18.81 9.20 -12.00
CA LEU A 100 17.97 8.26 -11.31
C LEU A 100 18.49 7.97 -9.89
N PRO A 101 17.69 7.35 -9.01
CA PRO A 101 18.05 7.11 -7.62
C PRO A 101 19.35 6.34 -7.43
N GLU A 102 20.07 6.73 -6.39
CA GLU A 102 21.24 6.00 -5.91
C GLU A 102 20.84 4.63 -5.38
N LYS A 103 21.76 3.70 -5.50
CA LYS A 103 21.71 2.40 -4.82
C LYS A 103 22.68 2.38 -3.66
N GLU A 104 22.28 1.74 -2.58
CA GLU A 104 23.11 1.53 -1.40
C GLU A 104 23.30 0.03 -1.17
N GLU A 105 24.52 -0.34 -0.80
CA GLU A 105 24.79 -1.70 -0.37
C GLU A 105 24.23 -1.90 1.04
N LYS A 106 23.33 -2.87 1.19
CA LYS A 106 22.78 -3.28 2.48
C LYS A 106 23.01 -4.75 2.69
N GLU A 107 23.56 -5.07 3.85
CA GLU A 107 23.65 -6.44 4.32
C GLU A 107 22.31 -6.90 4.88
N ILE A 108 21.73 -7.94 4.29
CA ILE A 108 20.47 -8.55 4.70
C ILE A 108 20.73 -10.04 4.86
N GLU A 109 20.65 -10.52 6.11
CA GLU A 109 20.88 -11.92 6.49
C GLU A 109 22.19 -12.53 5.94
N GLY A 110 23.28 -11.76 6.03
CA GLY A 110 24.63 -12.21 5.63
C GLY A 110 24.91 -12.14 4.13
N LYS A 111 24.00 -11.59 3.32
CA LYS A 111 24.21 -11.28 1.91
C LYS A 111 24.10 -9.77 1.66
N THR A 112 24.96 -9.25 0.82
CA THR A 112 24.95 -7.84 0.41
C THR A 112 24.07 -7.66 -0.81
N TYR A 113 23.11 -6.75 -0.74
CA TYR A 113 22.20 -6.40 -1.82
C TYR A 113 22.25 -4.91 -2.14
N MET A 114 22.12 -4.58 -3.42
CA MET A 114 22.01 -3.20 -3.89
C MET A 114 20.56 -2.73 -3.76
N VAL A 115 20.28 -1.91 -2.76
CA VAL A 115 18.94 -1.39 -2.45
C VAL A 115 18.81 0.02 -2.99
N SER A 116 17.74 0.30 -3.73
CA SER A 116 17.46 1.64 -4.25
C SER A 116 17.04 2.60 -3.13
N LYS A 117 17.60 3.83 -3.16
CA LYS A 117 17.18 4.95 -2.30
C LYS A 117 15.98 5.72 -2.87
N GLY A 118 15.41 5.25 -3.98
CA GLY A 118 14.29 5.91 -4.63
C GLY A 118 13.05 6.00 -3.75
N VAL A 119 12.44 7.18 -3.71
CA VAL A 119 11.19 7.47 -3.01
C VAL A 119 10.20 8.06 -3.99
N ILE A 120 8.99 7.52 -4.04
CA ILE A 120 7.88 8.05 -4.83
C ILE A 120 7.03 8.90 -3.90
N SER A 121 6.92 10.20 -4.16
CA SER A 121 6.06 11.12 -3.41
C SER A 121 4.75 11.32 -4.16
N LEU A 122 3.68 10.69 -3.68
CA LEU A 122 2.34 10.86 -4.23
C LEU A 122 1.70 12.12 -3.64
N GLN A 123 1.29 13.04 -4.52
CA GLN A 123 0.63 14.29 -4.16
C GLN A 123 -0.69 14.39 -4.93
N ASN A 124 -1.77 14.66 -4.24
CA ASN A 124 -3.07 14.90 -4.84
C ASN A 124 -3.61 16.27 -4.45
N ASP A 125 -4.34 16.90 -5.37
CA ASP A 125 -5.09 18.12 -5.09
C ASP A 125 -6.39 17.75 -4.36
N ARG A 126 -6.97 18.67 -3.59
CA ARG A 126 -8.23 18.43 -2.85
C ARG A 126 -9.42 18.09 -3.73
N GLY A 127 -9.40 18.49 -5.01
CA GLY A 127 -10.44 18.19 -6.00
C GLY A 127 -10.25 16.87 -6.75
N THR A 128 -9.19 16.12 -6.51
CA THR A 128 -8.91 14.84 -7.17
C THR A 128 -9.95 13.80 -6.78
N SER A 129 -10.48 13.07 -7.77
CA SER A 129 -11.41 11.97 -7.50
C SER A 129 -10.72 10.82 -6.77
N TYR A 130 -11.45 10.19 -5.84
CA TYR A 130 -10.94 9.02 -5.13
C TYR A 130 -10.59 7.87 -6.07
N GLN A 131 -11.34 7.75 -7.17
CA GLN A 131 -11.10 6.72 -8.19
C GLN A 131 -9.76 6.92 -8.91
N ALA A 132 -9.42 8.16 -9.30
CA ALA A 132 -8.14 8.49 -9.92
C ALA A 132 -6.98 8.25 -8.96
N TYR A 133 -7.12 8.68 -7.71
CA TYR A 133 -6.13 8.42 -6.66
C TYR A 133 -5.87 6.92 -6.47
N LEU A 134 -6.94 6.12 -6.33
CA LEU A 134 -6.82 4.66 -6.14
C LEU A 134 -6.20 3.97 -7.36
N ALA A 135 -6.56 4.40 -8.57
CA ALA A 135 -6.00 3.87 -9.80
C ALA A 135 -4.48 4.12 -9.88
N VAL A 136 -4.03 5.34 -9.58
CA VAL A 136 -2.60 5.69 -9.54
C VAL A 136 -1.87 4.89 -8.46
N GLN A 137 -2.44 4.79 -7.27
CA GLN A 137 -1.84 4.03 -6.18
C GLN A 137 -1.68 2.54 -6.53
N ASN A 138 -2.67 1.95 -7.19
CA ASN A 138 -2.59 0.57 -7.67
C ASN A 138 -1.44 0.36 -8.67
N GLU A 139 -1.24 1.29 -9.61
CA GLU A 139 -0.13 1.20 -10.58
C GLU A 139 1.24 1.34 -9.89
N LEU A 140 1.37 2.21 -8.88
CA LEU A 140 2.60 2.33 -8.09
C LEU A 140 2.91 1.03 -7.32
N VAL A 141 1.90 0.43 -6.70
CA VAL A 141 2.05 -0.85 -5.99
C VAL A 141 2.39 -1.98 -6.95
N LYS A 142 1.78 -2.03 -8.14
CA LYS A 142 2.12 -3.00 -9.19
C LYS A 142 3.58 -2.88 -9.61
N ALA A 143 4.10 -1.66 -9.81
CA ALA A 143 5.51 -1.44 -10.15
C ALA A 143 6.46 -2.05 -9.10
N VAL A 144 6.19 -1.84 -7.82
CA VAL A 144 6.98 -2.42 -6.72
C VAL A 144 6.85 -3.93 -6.68
N ASN A 145 5.64 -4.46 -6.88
CA ASN A 145 5.42 -5.91 -6.85
C ASN A 145 6.11 -6.63 -8.04
N GLU A 146 6.12 -6.03 -9.23
CA GLU A 146 6.87 -6.56 -10.36
C GLU A 146 8.38 -6.59 -10.08
N LEU A 147 8.94 -5.53 -9.47
CA LEU A 147 10.34 -5.52 -9.05
C LEU A 147 10.65 -6.60 -8.01
N ARG A 148 9.73 -6.84 -7.07
CA ARG A 148 9.85 -7.93 -6.09
C ARG A 148 9.78 -9.30 -6.76
N ASP A 149 8.90 -9.47 -7.73
CA ASP A 149 8.81 -10.71 -8.50
C ASP A 149 10.09 -10.96 -9.31
N GLU A 150 10.65 -9.96 -9.98
CA GLU A 150 11.92 -10.06 -10.71
C GLU A 150 13.10 -10.38 -9.79
N PHE A 151 13.16 -9.70 -8.65
CA PHE A 151 14.18 -10.00 -7.64
C PHE A 151 14.04 -11.43 -7.12
N SER A 152 12.83 -11.86 -6.80
CA SER A 152 12.52 -13.20 -6.28
C SER A 152 12.83 -14.30 -7.30
N MET A 153 12.51 -14.06 -8.57
CA MET A 153 12.84 -14.99 -9.66
C MET A 153 14.35 -15.14 -9.85
N ARG A 154 15.12 -14.05 -9.72
CA ARG A 154 16.57 -14.07 -9.83
C ARG A 154 17.25 -14.79 -8.66
N GLU A 155 16.80 -14.56 -7.42
CA GLU A 155 17.44 -15.10 -6.21
C GLU A 155 16.95 -16.49 -5.83
N TYR A 156 15.66 -16.78 -6.05
CA TYR A 156 14.99 -18.00 -5.55
C TYR A 156 14.35 -18.84 -6.65
N GLY A 157 14.30 -18.37 -7.90
CA GLY A 157 13.66 -19.08 -9.01
C GLY A 157 12.11 -19.17 -8.92
N MET A 158 11.49 -18.41 -8.00
CA MET A 158 10.06 -18.41 -7.75
C MET A 158 9.52 -16.98 -7.61
N LYS A 159 8.22 -16.79 -7.90
CA LYS A 159 7.55 -15.51 -7.69
C LYS A 159 7.42 -15.18 -6.19
N PHE A 160 7.43 -13.91 -5.85
CA PHE A 160 7.34 -13.39 -4.48
C PHE A 160 6.21 -14.02 -3.66
N ALA A 161 5.01 -14.18 -4.24
CA ALA A 161 3.85 -14.76 -3.55
C ALA A 161 4.01 -16.24 -3.16
N ARG A 162 4.99 -16.96 -3.73
CA ARG A 162 5.26 -18.38 -3.45
C ARG A 162 6.42 -18.60 -2.49
N LEU A 163 7.08 -17.55 -2.07
CA LEU A 163 8.20 -17.60 -1.13
C LEU A 163 7.72 -17.84 0.30
N SER A 164 8.57 -18.41 1.13
CA SER A 164 8.34 -18.48 2.58
C SER A 164 8.35 -17.07 3.20
N GLU A 165 7.74 -16.89 4.37
CA GLU A 165 7.69 -15.61 5.07
C GLU A 165 9.07 -14.99 5.28
N ALA A 166 10.06 -15.80 5.71
CA ALA A 166 11.43 -15.34 5.88
C ALA A 166 12.05 -14.82 4.56
N GLN A 167 11.84 -15.53 3.46
CA GLN A 167 12.31 -15.09 2.14
C GLN A 167 11.57 -13.84 1.65
N GLN A 168 10.27 -13.74 1.91
CA GLN A 168 9.50 -12.53 1.58
C GLN A 168 10.01 -11.32 2.35
N ASP A 169 10.43 -11.47 3.59
CA ASP A 169 10.98 -10.37 4.38
C ASP A 169 12.35 -9.90 3.87
N ILE A 170 13.18 -10.82 3.39
CA ILE A 170 14.42 -10.47 2.69
C ILE A 170 14.11 -9.64 1.44
N VAL A 171 13.16 -10.10 0.60
CA VAL A 171 12.76 -9.38 -0.61
C VAL A 171 12.17 -8.01 -0.30
N LYS A 172 11.34 -7.89 0.74
CA LYS A 172 10.80 -6.58 1.18
C LYS A 172 11.88 -5.61 1.65
N LYS A 173 12.95 -6.12 2.27
CA LYS A 173 14.11 -5.31 2.68
C LYS A 173 14.98 -4.92 1.49
N ALA A 174 15.13 -5.81 0.50
CA ALA A 174 15.90 -5.55 -0.72
C ALA A 174 15.15 -4.64 -1.71
N VAL A 175 13.83 -4.78 -1.80
CA VAL A 175 12.93 -3.96 -2.64
C VAL A 175 11.86 -3.30 -1.76
N PRO A 176 12.22 -2.23 -1.05
CA PRO A 176 11.30 -1.55 -0.15
C PRO A 176 10.23 -0.78 -0.94
N GLN A 177 9.01 -0.71 -0.37
CA GLN A 177 7.91 0.09 -0.91
C GLN A 177 8.02 1.52 -0.37
N ASN A 178 8.89 2.32 -0.96
CA ASN A 178 9.13 3.70 -0.57
C ASN A 178 8.14 4.65 -1.26
N ILE A 179 6.86 4.52 -0.93
CA ILE A 179 5.81 5.43 -1.40
C ILE A 179 5.41 6.31 -0.23
N SER A 180 5.65 7.61 -0.36
CA SER A 180 5.27 8.64 0.61
C SER A 180 4.07 9.42 0.07
N GLU A 181 3.10 9.69 0.91
CA GLU A 181 1.97 10.58 0.58
C GLU A 181 2.21 11.94 1.22
N ALA A 182 2.10 12.98 0.41
CA ALA A 182 2.11 14.35 0.88
C ALA A 182 0.66 14.82 1.14
N GLU A 183 0.50 15.72 2.10
CA GLU A 183 -0.80 16.34 2.36
C GLU A 183 -1.34 17.04 1.10
N PRO A 184 -2.68 16.93 0.84
CA PRO A 184 -3.31 17.58 -0.30
C PRO A 184 -3.09 19.08 -0.25
N LYS A 185 -2.57 19.66 -1.33
CA LYS A 185 -2.37 21.10 -1.45
C LYS A 185 -3.54 21.72 -2.23
N ASP A 186 -4.00 22.90 -1.79
CA ASP A 186 -4.91 23.74 -2.57
C ASP A 186 -4.11 24.49 -3.63
N THR A 187 -3.98 23.94 -4.83
CA THR A 187 -3.37 24.64 -5.97
C THR A 187 -4.38 25.50 -6.76
N GLY A 188 -5.60 25.62 -6.29
CA GLY A 188 -6.74 26.21 -7.01
C GLY A 188 -7.18 27.62 -6.59
N LYS A 189 -6.39 28.38 -5.80
CA LYS A 189 -6.68 29.80 -5.52
C LYS A 189 -5.48 30.67 -5.83
N LYS A 190 -5.44 31.21 -7.02
CA LYS A 190 -4.94 32.55 -7.33
C LYS A 190 -6.08 33.37 -7.89
#